data_7773b28c4787b49b58e01b530d38a564
#
_entry.id   7773b28c4787b49b58e01b530d38a564
#
_cell.length_a   1.000
_cell.length_b   1.000
_cell.length_c   1.000
_cell.angle_alpha   90.00
_cell.angle_beta   90.00
_cell.angle_gamma   90.00
#
_symmetry.space_group_name_H-M   'P 1'
#
loop_
_entity.id
_entity.type
_entity.pdbx_description
1 polymer ?
#
loop_
_entity_poly.entity_id
_entity_poly.type
_entity_poly.pdbx_seq_one_letter_code
_entity_poly.pdbx_strand_id
1 'polypeptide(L)'
;MIFDHYAAEVALLLSDVRIGDLLEVAAGSGAVTRVLAASMPEHVSITATDLNQAMIDRAIKVGTARSVQWQQADVMDLSFSDASFDVVVCQFGAMFFEPKSDAFAEVFRVLRPGGQFLFSVWNSIDVNDFAREVIRSLAEYFPGNPPTFFERVPHGYHNRQIIGNDLAEGGFTSIPVLEEKSFTSRAPTALHLATAFCMGTPLRSEIEQRYQGDLGDVVNFVSASVERRFGSSNLEGKMSATFVNLKK
;
A
#
# COMPACT_ATOMS: atom_id res chain seq x y z
N MET A 1 -5.69 -11.66 5.22
CA MET A 1 -5.28 -10.28 5.62
C MET A 1 -5.81 -9.28 4.61
N ILE A 2 -5.84 -7.97 4.94
CA ILE A 2 -6.35 -6.91 4.03
C ILE A 2 -5.63 -6.92 2.67
N PHE A 3 -4.33 -7.17 2.66
CA PHE A 3 -3.49 -7.08 1.45
C PHE A 3 -3.51 -8.32 0.55
N ASP A 4 -3.98 -9.47 1.02
CA ASP A 4 -3.85 -10.75 0.29
C ASP A 4 -4.60 -10.75 -1.05
N HIS A 5 -5.82 -10.18 -1.08
CA HIS A 5 -6.61 -10.08 -2.31
C HIS A 5 -5.93 -9.20 -3.36
N TYR A 6 -5.37 -8.07 -2.92
CA TYR A 6 -4.66 -7.16 -3.80
C TYR A 6 -3.32 -7.73 -4.27
N ALA A 7 -2.61 -8.48 -3.41
CA ALA A 7 -1.38 -9.17 -3.79
C ALA A 7 -1.64 -10.26 -4.86
N ALA A 8 -2.75 -11.00 -4.73
CA ALA A 8 -3.16 -11.97 -5.73
C ALA A 8 -3.50 -11.29 -7.07
N GLU A 9 -4.13 -10.12 -7.03
CA GLU A 9 -4.44 -9.33 -8.22
C GLU A 9 -3.17 -8.83 -8.93
N VAL A 10 -2.14 -8.41 -8.18
CA VAL A 10 -0.81 -8.07 -8.75
C VAL A 10 -0.25 -9.25 -9.55
N ALA A 11 -0.25 -10.45 -8.98
CA ALA A 11 0.25 -11.63 -9.67
C ALA A 11 -0.58 -11.97 -10.92
N LEU A 12 -1.89 -11.78 -10.86
CA LEU A 12 -2.78 -11.99 -12.01
C LEU A 12 -2.48 -10.99 -13.14
N LEU A 13 -2.31 -9.71 -12.82
CA LEU A 13 -1.99 -8.66 -13.80
C LEU A 13 -0.61 -8.83 -14.45
N LEU A 14 0.27 -9.62 -13.85
CA LEU A 14 1.60 -9.95 -14.36
C LEU A 14 1.67 -11.34 -15.03
N SER A 15 0.61 -12.13 -15.06
CA SER A 15 0.62 -13.53 -15.51
C SER A 15 1.06 -13.70 -16.98
N ASP A 16 0.73 -12.73 -17.83
CA ASP A 16 1.02 -12.77 -19.26
C ASP A 16 2.27 -11.96 -19.65
N VAL A 17 2.96 -11.39 -18.67
CA VAL A 17 4.14 -10.56 -18.91
C VAL A 17 5.39 -11.44 -18.94
N ARG A 18 6.21 -11.33 -19.97
CA ARG A 18 7.53 -11.94 -20.01
C ARG A 18 8.48 -11.11 -19.15
N ILE A 19 8.91 -11.70 -18.03
CA ILE A 19 9.72 -11.04 -17.02
C ILE A 19 11.00 -11.84 -16.84
N GLY A 20 12.15 -11.15 -16.82
CA GLY A 20 13.44 -11.70 -16.36
C GLY A 20 13.76 -11.15 -14.98
N ASP A 21 13.70 -9.82 -14.83
CA ASP A 21 14.04 -9.13 -13.58
C ASP A 21 12.85 -8.28 -13.10
N LEU A 22 12.39 -8.54 -11.88
CA LEU A 22 11.31 -7.84 -11.22
C LEU A 22 11.84 -7.11 -9.98
N LEU A 23 11.49 -5.83 -9.85
CA LEU A 23 11.72 -5.03 -8.65
C LEU A 23 10.38 -4.76 -7.95
N GLU A 24 10.32 -5.04 -6.66
CA GLU A 24 9.24 -4.56 -5.79
C GLU A 24 9.80 -3.43 -4.92
N VAL A 25 9.20 -2.23 -5.02
CA VAL A 25 9.51 -1.08 -4.15
C VAL A 25 8.44 -0.94 -3.09
N ALA A 26 8.81 -0.46 -1.90
CA ALA A 26 7.95 -0.37 -0.72
C ALA A 26 7.28 -1.72 -0.38
N ALA A 27 8.08 -2.80 -0.38
CA ALA A 27 7.60 -4.17 -0.18
C ALA A 27 7.02 -4.44 1.22
N GLY A 28 7.31 -3.56 2.19
CA GLY A 28 6.87 -3.70 3.56
C GLY A 28 7.32 -5.04 4.16
N SER A 29 6.42 -5.73 4.83
CA SER A 29 6.70 -7.06 5.38
C SER A 29 6.58 -8.21 4.35
N GLY A 30 6.61 -7.91 3.05
CA GLY A 30 6.69 -8.89 1.96
C GLY A 30 5.37 -9.57 1.59
N ALA A 31 4.23 -8.90 1.71
CA ALA A 31 2.94 -9.50 1.38
C ALA A 31 2.83 -9.84 -0.11
N VAL A 32 3.16 -8.90 -0.99
CA VAL A 32 3.18 -9.11 -2.44
C VAL A 32 4.37 -9.96 -2.84
N THR A 33 5.54 -9.71 -2.26
CA THR A 33 6.75 -10.51 -2.51
C THR A 33 6.50 -12.00 -2.37
N ARG A 34 5.79 -12.43 -1.31
CA ARG A 34 5.45 -13.84 -1.09
C ARG A 34 4.57 -14.42 -2.20
N VAL A 35 3.59 -13.65 -2.65
CA VAL A 35 2.70 -14.09 -3.74
C VAL A 35 3.48 -14.18 -5.06
N LEU A 36 4.29 -13.18 -5.37
CA LEU A 36 5.16 -13.18 -6.55
C LEU A 36 6.16 -14.33 -6.52
N ALA A 37 6.82 -14.56 -5.37
CA ALA A 37 7.76 -15.68 -5.22
C ALA A 37 7.09 -17.05 -5.40
N ALA A 38 5.82 -17.18 -5.08
CA ALA A 38 5.07 -18.43 -5.26
C ALA A 38 4.50 -18.63 -6.66
N SER A 39 4.18 -17.53 -7.38
CA SER A 39 3.43 -17.58 -8.64
C SER A 39 4.27 -17.32 -9.89
N MET A 40 5.35 -16.52 -9.79
CA MET A 40 6.20 -16.23 -10.94
C MET A 40 7.05 -17.43 -11.34
N PRO A 41 7.34 -17.61 -12.65
CA PRO A 41 8.25 -18.66 -13.14
C PRO A 41 9.63 -18.61 -12.45
N GLU A 42 10.29 -19.77 -12.30
CA GLU A 42 11.57 -19.88 -11.57
C GLU A 42 12.70 -19.00 -12.14
N HIS A 43 12.67 -18.75 -13.44
CA HIS A 43 13.68 -17.91 -14.10
C HIS A 43 13.55 -16.41 -13.80
N VAL A 44 12.43 -15.97 -13.21
CA VAL A 44 12.22 -14.55 -12.84
C VAL A 44 13.00 -14.24 -11.59
N SER A 45 13.97 -13.33 -11.68
CA SER A 45 14.68 -12.76 -10.53
C SER A 45 13.77 -11.76 -9.82
N ILE A 46 13.64 -11.86 -8.50
CA ILE A 46 12.85 -10.93 -7.68
C ILE A 46 13.77 -10.19 -6.73
N THR A 47 13.80 -8.88 -6.84
CA THR A 47 14.40 -7.96 -5.87
C THR A 47 13.28 -7.20 -5.16
N ALA A 48 13.29 -7.21 -3.83
CA ALA A 48 12.31 -6.51 -3.01
C ALA A 48 12.98 -5.49 -2.11
N THR A 49 12.50 -4.25 -2.17
CA THR A 49 13.09 -3.13 -1.41
C THR A 49 12.05 -2.44 -0.55
N ASP A 50 12.52 -1.90 0.58
CA ASP A 50 11.73 -1.03 1.45
C ASP A 50 12.66 0.00 2.11
N LEU A 51 12.15 1.18 2.43
CA LEU A 51 12.90 2.20 3.16
C LEU A 51 13.19 1.76 4.60
N ASN A 52 12.27 0.98 5.20
CA ASN A 52 12.33 0.55 6.59
C ASN A 52 12.96 -0.84 6.72
N GLN A 53 14.21 -0.88 7.23
CA GLN A 53 14.94 -2.13 7.46
C GLN A 53 14.17 -3.13 8.34
N ALA A 54 13.44 -2.66 9.35
CA ALA A 54 12.66 -3.54 10.23
C ALA A 54 11.53 -4.28 9.49
N MET A 55 10.99 -3.69 8.42
CA MET A 55 10.02 -4.35 7.54
C MET A 55 10.68 -5.46 6.73
N ILE A 56 11.87 -5.20 6.18
CA ILE A 56 12.67 -6.20 5.45
C ILE A 56 13.05 -7.36 6.38
N ASP A 57 13.55 -7.07 7.59
CA ASP A 57 13.89 -8.10 8.57
C ASP A 57 12.68 -8.98 8.91
N ARG A 58 11.52 -8.36 9.02
CA ARG A 58 10.26 -9.08 9.22
C ARG A 58 9.90 -9.94 8.02
N ALA A 59 10.05 -9.42 6.79
CA ALA A 59 9.77 -10.15 5.57
C ALA A 59 10.66 -11.37 5.42
N ILE A 60 11.96 -11.22 5.66
CA ILE A 60 12.96 -12.30 5.64
C ILE A 60 12.61 -13.37 6.69
N LYS A 61 12.24 -12.94 7.91
CA LYS A 61 11.86 -13.88 8.99
C LYS A 61 10.61 -14.70 8.66
N VAL A 62 9.64 -14.10 7.98
CA VAL A 62 8.42 -14.80 7.52
C VAL A 62 8.76 -15.79 6.40
N GLY A 63 9.70 -15.41 5.52
CA GLY A 63 10.16 -16.22 4.41
C GLY A 63 9.29 -16.12 3.15
N THR A 64 9.84 -16.69 2.08
CA THR A 64 9.24 -16.76 0.74
C THR A 64 9.37 -18.17 0.17
N ALA A 65 8.54 -18.54 -0.79
CA ALA A 65 8.55 -19.87 -1.43
C ALA A 65 9.85 -20.18 -2.19
N ARG A 66 10.61 -19.14 -2.57
CA ARG A 66 11.91 -19.23 -3.22
C ARG A 66 12.79 -18.05 -2.82
N SER A 67 14.05 -18.06 -3.25
CA SER A 67 14.99 -16.96 -3.00
C SER A 67 14.49 -15.64 -3.58
N VAL A 68 14.59 -14.58 -2.78
CA VAL A 68 14.31 -13.18 -3.12
C VAL A 68 15.50 -12.36 -2.65
N GLN A 69 15.93 -11.40 -3.45
CA GLN A 69 16.95 -10.44 -3.04
C GLN A 69 16.28 -9.33 -2.24
N TRP A 70 16.63 -9.19 -0.96
CA TRP A 70 16.11 -8.14 -0.08
C TRP A 70 17.13 -7.05 0.10
N GLN A 71 16.72 -5.78 -0.08
CA GLN A 71 17.61 -4.64 0.06
C GLN A 71 16.87 -3.45 0.65
N GLN A 72 17.48 -2.77 1.63
CA GLN A 72 17.00 -1.47 2.05
C GLN A 72 17.30 -0.45 0.95
N ALA A 73 16.27 0.29 0.49
CA ALA A 73 16.42 1.33 -0.50
C ALA A 73 15.34 2.40 -0.34
N ASP A 74 15.73 3.64 -0.64
CA ASP A 74 14.78 4.73 -0.86
C ASP A 74 14.37 4.72 -2.33
N VAL A 75 13.08 4.74 -2.59
CA VAL A 75 12.55 4.82 -3.96
C VAL A 75 12.93 6.13 -4.66
N MET A 76 13.28 7.16 -3.89
CA MET A 76 13.74 8.45 -4.39
C MET A 76 15.18 8.42 -4.91
N ASP A 77 15.96 7.38 -4.58
CA ASP A 77 17.38 7.21 -4.97
C ASP A 77 17.71 5.71 -5.01
N LEU A 78 17.24 5.04 -6.05
CA LEU A 78 17.43 3.60 -6.24
C LEU A 78 18.87 3.30 -6.69
N SER A 79 19.59 2.51 -5.90
CA SER A 79 20.98 2.12 -6.16
C SER A 79 21.14 1.07 -7.29
N PHE A 80 20.21 1.04 -8.24
CA PHE A 80 20.25 0.17 -9.41
C PHE A 80 20.64 0.96 -10.66
N SER A 81 21.28 0.26 -11.61
CA SER A 81 21.62 0.87 -12.91
C SER A 81 20.35 1.16 -13.73
N ASP A 82 20.47 2.08 -14.68
CA ASP A 82 19.42 2.35 -15.66
C ASP A 82 19.03 1.08 -16.41
N ALA A 83 17.77 0.95 -16.76
CA ALA A 83 17.24 -0.15 -17.57
C ALA A 83 17.62 -1.57 -17.02
N SER A 84 17.49 -1.76 -15.70
CA SER A 84 17.82 -3.03 -15.02
C SER A 84 16.65 -3.99 -14.88
N PHE A 85 15.41 -3.49 -14.89
CA PHE A 85 14.22 -4.29 -14.61
C PHE A 85 13.21 -4.29 -15.76
N ASP A 86 12.55 -5.44 -15.95
CA ASP A 86 11.44 -5.57 -16.91
C ASP A 86 10.12 -5.10 -16.28
N VAL A 87 9.99 -5.27 -14.97
CA VAL A 87 8.80 -4.89 -14.20
C VAL A 87 9.21 -4.23 -12.89
N VAL A 88 8.53 -3.14 -12.54
CA VAL A 88 8.53 -2.57 -11.19
C VAL A 88 7.12 -2.66 -10.61
N VAL A 89 7.02 -3.12 -9.36
CA VAL A 89 5.76 -3.25 -8.60
C VAL A 89 5.82 -2.38 -7.36
N CYS A 90 4.69 -1.70 -7.05
CA CYS A 90 4.53 -0.96 -5.80
C CYS A 90 3.10 -1.08 -5.28
N GLN A 91 2.84 -1.95 -4.30
CA GLN A 91 1.50 -2.08 -3.72
C GLN A 91 1.35 -1.19 -2.49
N PHE A 92 0.46 -0.19 -2.57
CA PHE A 92 0.14 0.73 -1.48
C PHE A 92 1.33 1.50 -0.89
N GLY A 93 2.40 1.67 -1.69
CA GLY A 93 3.56 2.49 -1.33
C GLY A 93 3.51 3.89 -1.91
N ALA A 94 3.04 4.04 -3.16
CA ALA A 94 3.12 5.29 -3.92
C ALA A 94 2.46 6.51 -3.23
N MET A 95 1.44 6.28 -2.39
CA MET A 95 0.77 7.37 -1.64
C MET A 95 1.69 8.04 -0.60
N PHE A 96 2.78 7.37 -0.19
CA PHE A 96 3.74 7.87 0.80
C PHE A 96 4.94 8.58 0.18
N PHE A 97 5.14 8.48 -1.13
CA PHE A 97 6.26 9.12 -1.82
C PHE A 97 6.09 10.65 -1.83
N GLU A 98 7.19 11.41 -1.64
CA GLU A 98 7.14 12.87 -1.66
C GLU A 98 8.49 13.47 -2.06
N PRO A 99 8.60 14.16 -3.23
CA PRO A 99 7.54 14.29 -4.25
C PRO A 99 7.38 12.99 -5.07
N LYS A 100 6.16 12.73 -5.54
CA LYS A 100 5.84 11.49 -6.26
C LYS A 100 6.50 11.41 -7.63
N SER A 101 6.62 12.55 -8.30
CA SER A 101 7.29 12.66 -9.61
C SER A 101 8.74 12.17 -9.56
N ASP A 102 9.47 12.45 -8.48
CA ASP A 102 10.88 12.04 -8.35
C ASP A 102 10.98 10.53 -8.15
N ALA A 103 10.13 9.95 -7.31
CA ALA A 103 10.03 8.49 -7.17
C ALA A 103 9.67 7.81 -8.50
N PHE A 104 8.73 8.38 -9.25
CA PHE A 104 8.35 7.84 -10.56
C PHE A 104 9.46 8.03 -11.61
N ALA A 105 10.27 9.09 -11.51
CA ALA A 105 11.45 9.26 -12.36
C ALA A 105 12.50 8.17 -12.10
N GLU A 106 12.74 7.80 -10.84
CA GLU A 106 13.62 6.69 -10.48
C GLU A 106 13.08 5.34 -10.97
N VAL A 107 11.78 5.09 -10.81
CA VAL A 107 11.13 3.90 -11.38
C VAL A 107 11.27 3.88 -12.90
N PHE A 108 11.04 5.01 -13.56
CA PHE A 108 11.24 5.14 -15.00
C PHE A 108 12.69 4.87 -15.40
N ARG A 109 13.67 5.41 -14.67
CA ARG A 109 15.09 5.21 -14.93
C ARG A 109 15.47 3.73 -14.91
N VAL A 110 15.09 3.01 -13.85
CA VAL A 110 15.49 1.61 -13.66
C VAL A 110 14.72 0.63 -14.56
N LEU A 111 13.56 1.00 -15.10
CA LEU A 111 12.83 0.19 -16.06
C LEU A 111 13.55 0.16 -17.42
N ARG A 112 13.59 -1.02 -18.03
CA ARG A 112 13.98 -1.21 -19.43
C ARG A 112 13.00 -0.53 -20.38
N PRO A 113 13.41 -0.13 -21.59
CA PRO A 113 12.47 0.29 -22.64
C PRO A 113 11.38 -0.78 -22.88
N GLY A 114 10.11 -0.36 -22.79
CA GLY A 114 8.96 -1.26 -22.87
C GLY A 114 8.65 -2.03 -21.58
N GLY A 115 9.43 -1.82 -20.52
CA GLY A 115 9.19 -2.36 -19.18
C GLY A 115 7.91 -1.81 -18.56
N GLN A 116 7.36 -2.52 -17.58
CA GLN A 116 6.06 -2.27 -17.00
C GLN A 116 6.17 -1.75 -15.57
N PHE A 117 5.45 -0.67 -15.25
CA PHE A 117 5.20 -0.23 -13.90
C PHE A 117 3.77 -0.57 -13.49
N LEU A 118 3.62 -1.35 -12.42
CA LEU A 118 2.35 -1.74 -11.84
C LEU A 118 2.30 -1.30 -10.38
N PHE A 119 1.38 -0.41 -10.03
CA PHE A 119 1.20 -0.03 -8.63
C PHE A 119 -0.28 0.07 -8.24
N SER A 120 -0.54 0.07 -6.96
CA SER A 120 -1.89 0.26 -6.43
C SER A 120 -1.93 1.35 -5.37
N VAL A 121 -3.06 2.07 -5.34
CA VAL A 121 -3.37 3.11 -4.37
C VAL A 121 -4.79 2.91 -3.84
N TRP A 122 -5.04 3.26 -2.57
CA TRP A 122 -6.40 3.25 -2.04
C TRP A 122 -7.27 4.28 -2.76
N ASN A 123 -8.51 3.93 -3.00
CA ASN A 123 -9.52 4.90 -3.42
C ASN A 123 -9.94 5.81 -2.26
N SER A 124 -10.79 6.81 -2.52
CA SER A 124 -11.32 7.71 -1.51
C SER A 124 -11.76 6.97 -0.25
N ILE A 125 -11.57 7.59 0.90
CA ILE A 125 -12.00 7.04 2.19
C ILE A 125 -13.49 6.72 2.23
N ASP A 126 -14.31 7.43 1.45
CA ASP A 126 -15.76 7.26 1.39
C ASP A 126 -16.20 5.88 0.90
N VAL A 127 -15.36 5.21 0.10
CA VAL A 127 -15.63 3.86 -0.43
C VAL A 127 -14.85 2.75 0.31
N ASN A 128 -14.22 3.09 1.44
CA ASN A 128 -13.44 2.21 2.31
C ASN A 128 -14.07 2.18 3.71
N ASP A 129 -14.98 1.24 3.93
CA ASP A 129 -15.92 1.24 5.06
C ASP A 129 -15.26 1.32 6.44
N PHE A 130 -14.23 0.49 6.70
CA PHE A 130 -13.57 0.47 8.00
C PHE A 130 -12.76 1.74 8.26
N ALA A 131 -11.98 2.20 7.27
CA ALA A 131 -11.20 3.42 7.40
C ALA A 131 -12.12 4.63 7.64
N ARG A 132 -13.21 4.74 6.88
CA ARG A 132 -14.22 5.81 7.04
C ARG A 132 -14.82 5.80 8.44
N GLU A 133 -15.19 4.62 8.97
CA GLU A 133 -15.78 4.54 10.32
C GLU A 133 -14.79 4.92 11.41
N VAL A 134 -13.53 4.49 11.30
CA VAL A 134 -12.48 4.86 12.27
C VAL A 134 -12.27 6.37 12.29
N ILE A 135 -12.12 7.01 11.12
CA ILE A 135 -11.91 8.47 11.04
C ILE A 135 -13.14 9.23 11.55
N ARG A 136 -14.36 8.78 11.19
CA ARG A 136 -15.59 9.37 11.74
C ARG A 136 -15.62 9.31 13.26
N SER A 137 -15.26 8.17 13.85
CA SER A 137 -15.21 7.99 15.30
C SER A 137 -14.16 8.89 15.95
N LEU A 138 -13.00 9.02 15.32
CA LEU A 138 -11.95 9.91 15.83
C LEU A 138 -12.34 11.39 15.73
N ALA A 139 -13.09 11.79 14.72
CA ALA A 139 -13.63 13.14 14.62
C ALA A 139 -14.67 13.45 15.73
N GLU A 140 -15.42 12.45 16.18
CA GLU A 140 -16.31 12.57 17.34
C GLU A 140 -15.52 12.63 18.67
N TYR A 141 -14.44 11.88 18.79
CA TYR A 141 -13.60 11.85 19.99
C TYR A 141 -12.76 13.14 20.14
N PHE A 142 -12.29 13.71 19.04
CA PHE A 142 -11.45 14.91 18.97
C PHE A 142 -12.18 16.07 18.25
N PRO A 143 -13.26 16.63 18.83
CA PRO A 143 -13.99 17.68 18.16
C PRO A 143 -13.12 18.93 17.95
N GLY A 144 -13.10 19.44 16.72
CA GLY A 144 -12.34 20.63 16.34
C GLY A 144 -10.86 20.39 15.96
N ASN A 145 -10.28 19.23 16.29
CA ASN A 145 -8.92 18.86 15.87
C ASN A 145 -8.78 17.34 15.65
N PRO A 146 -9.53 16.73 14.71
CA PRO A 146 -9.44 15.31 14.46
C PRO A 146 -8.10 14.92 13.81
N PRO A 147 -7.62 13.67 14.00
CA PRO A 147 -6.55 13.12 13.17
C PRO A 147 -7.00 13.00 11.72
N THR A 148 -6.12 13.36 10.77
CA THR A 148 -6.43 13.39 9.32
C THR A 148 -5.51 12.52 8.48
N PHE A 149 -4.64 11.72 9.11
CA PHE A 149 -3.63 10.92 8.42
C PHE A 149 -4.22 10.06 7.29
N PHE A 150 -5.31 9.33 7.55
CA PHE A 150 -5.90 8.44 6.55
C PHE A 150 -6.47 9.19 5.34
N GLU A 151 -7.10 10.35 5.57
CA GLU A 151 -7.65 11.17 4.49
C GLU A 151 -6.57 11.83 3.65
N ARG A 152 -5.46 12.26 4.29
CA ARG A 152 -4.36 12.96 3.62
C ARG A 152 -3.41 12.02 2.87
N VAL A 153 -3.09 10.87 3.45
CA VAL A 153 -2.02 10.01 2.93
C VAL A 153 -2.60 8.75 2.29
N PRO A 154 -3.07 7.70 3.01
CA PRO A 154 -3.52 6.48 2.34
C PRO A 154 -4.65 6.72 1.34
N HIS A 155 -5.64 7.53 1.69
CA HIS A 155 -6.81 7.80 0.87
C HIS A 155 -6.79 9.17 0.17
N GLY A 156 -5.70 9.94 0.32
CA GLY A 156 -5.53 11.25 -0.32
C GLY A 156 -5.08 11.18 -1.78
N TYR A 157 -4.39 10.09 -2.14
CA TYR A 157 -3.80 9.93 -3.47
C TYR A 157 -4.63 9.00 -4.37
N HIS A 158 -5.87 9.39 -4.69
CA HIS A 158 -6.79 8.59 -5.49
C HIS A 158 -7.29 9.32 -6.76
N ASN A 159 -6.91 10.58 -6.93
CA ASN A 159 -7.36 11.36 -8.09
C ASN A 159 -6.59 10.94 -9.34
N ARG A 160 -7.32 10.42 -10.33
CA ARG A 160 -6.75 9.89 -11.59
C ARG A 160 -5.95 10.94 -12.38
N GLN A 161 -6.39 12.21 -12.35
CA GLN A 161 -5.68 13.28 -13.06
C GLN A 161 -4.35 13.61 -12.37
N ILE A 162 -4.34 13.66 -11.04
CA ILE A 162 -3.11 13.91 -10.26
C ILE A 162 -2.12 12.76 -10.50
N ILE A 163 -2.58 11.50 -10.42
CA ILE A 163 -1.74 10.33 -10.72
C ILE A 163 -1.14 10.42 -12.12
N GLY A 164 -1.95 10.77 -13.13
CA GLY A 164 -1.48 10.93 -14.50
C GLY A 164 -0.45 12.06 -14.66
N ASN A 165 -0.63 13.17 -13.98
CA ASN A 165 0.31 14.30 -14.00
C ASN A 165 1.64 13.92 -13.35
N ASP A 166 1.62 13.31 -12.15
CA ASP A 166 2.84 12.88 -11.45
C ASP A 166 3.64 11.85 -12.27
N LEU A 167 2.94 10.92 -12.95
CA LEU A 167 3.57 9.96 -13.84
C LEU A 167 4.22 10.65 -15.06
N ALA A 168 3.54 11.63 -15.65
CA ALA A 168 4.08 12.39 -16.78
C ALA A 168 5.30 13.21 -16.37
N GLU A 169 5.27 13.85 -15.20
CA GLU A 169 6.41 14.57 -14.62
C GLU A 169 7.58 13.60 -14.32
N GLY A 170 7.28 12.35 -13.89
CA GLY A 170 8.27 11.28 -13.72
C GLY A 170 8.79 10.68 -15.02
N GLY A 171 8.39 11.20 -16.20
CA GLY A 171 8.92 10.81 -17.52
C GLY A 171 8.11 9.78 -18.28
N PHE A 172 7.01 9.25 -17.72
CA PHE A 172 6.14 8.32 -18.43
C PHE A 172 5.27 9.06 -19.46
N THR A 173 5.32 8.60 -20.72
CA THR A 173 4.53 9.19 -21.82
C THR A 173 3.36 8.30 -22.25
N SER A 174 3.33 7.05 -21.82
CA SER A 174 2.23 6.13 -22.08
C SER A 174 1.02 6.48 -21.21
N ILE A 175 -0.19 6.26 -21.76
CA ILE A 175 -1.42 6.46 -21.01
C ILE A 175 -1.59 5.32 -20.02
N PRO A 176 -1.69 5.60 -18.71
CA PRO A 176 -1.88 4.55 -17.72
C PRO A 176 -3.28 3.91 -17.83
N VAL A 177 -3.33 2.58 -17.71
CA VAL A 177 -4.57 1.84 -17.51
C VAL A 177 -4.89 1.84 -16.02
N LEU A 178 -6.05 2.36 -15.63
CA LEU A 178 -6.50 2.45 -14.26
C LEU A 178 -7.71 1.51 -14.05
N GLU A 179 -7.52 0.47 -13.25
CA GLU A 179 -8.57 -0.49 -12.91
C GLU A 179 -8.92 -0.41 -11.42
N GLU A 180 -10.18 -0.10 -11.14
CA GLU A 180 -10.70 -0.13 -9.79
C GLU A 180 -11.09 -1.57 -9.40
N LYS A 181 -10.59 -2.01 -8.24
CA LYS A 181 -10.91 -3.31 -7.65
C LYS A 181 -11.46 -3.11 -6.24
N SER A 182 -12.56 -3.80 -5.96
CA SER A 182 -13.18 -3.78 -4.63
C SER A 182 -13.24 -5.20 -4.07
N PHE A 183 -12.93 -5.32 -2.79
CA PHE A 183 -12.98 -6.58 -2.05
C PHE A 183 -13.68 -6.38 -0.71
N THR A 184 -13.97 -7.48 -0.03
CA THR A 184 -14.45 -7.47 1.34
C THR A 184 -13.28 -7.54 2.30
N SER A 185 -13.10 -6.52 3.11
CA SER A 185 -12.22 -6.53 4.28
C SER A 185 -12.92 -7.24 5.44
N ARG A 186 -12.17 -8.02 6.21
CA ARG A 186 -12.67 -8.75 7.36
C ARG A 186 -11.85 -8.47 8.61
N ALA A 187 -12.54 -8.35 9.74
CA ALA A 187 -11.89 -8.23 11.05
C ALA A 187 -12.56 -9.19 12.05
N PRO A 188 -11.78 -9.86 12.92
CA PRO A 188 -12.36 -10.79 13.91
C PRO A 188 -13.32 -10.12 14.87
N THR A 189 -12.95 -8.93 15.38
CA THR A 189 -13.74 -8.14 16.32
C THR A 189 -13.56 -6.65 16.08
N ALA A 190 -14.50 -5.85 16.58
CA ALA A 190 -14.40 -4.38 16.56
C ALA A 190 -13.15 -3.87 17.28
N LEU A 191 -12.82 -4.49 18.43
CA LEU A 191 -11.61 -4.14 19.18
C LEU A 191 -10.34 -4.43 18.39
N HIS A 192 -10.26 -5.57 17.70
CA HIS A 192 -9.12 -5.90 16.86
C HIS A 192 -8.94 -4.87 15.73
N LEU A 193 -10.03 -4.49 15.08
CA LEU A 193 -10.02 -3.47 14.04
C LEU A 193 -9.55 -2.12 14.56
N ALA A 194 -10.16 -1.63 15.65
CA ALA A 194 -9.80 -0.35 16.26
C ALA A 194 -8.32 -0.32 16.69
N THR A 195 -7.83 -1.41 17.30
CA THR A 195 -6.42 -1.54 17.70
C THR A 195 -5.50 -1.49 16.48
N ALA A 196 -5.83 -2.24 15.41
CA ALA A 196 -5.01 -2.28 14.20
C ALA A 196 -4.88 -0.90 13.54
N PHE A 197 -5.98 -0.13 13.47
CA PHE A 197 -5.96 1.21 12.89
C PHE A 197 -5.28 2.23 13.80
N CYS A 198 -5.69 2.32 15.07
CA CYS A 198 -5.23 3.38 15.98
C CYS A 198 -3.81 3.15 16.49
N MET A 199 -3.34 1.91 16.61
CA MET A 199 -2.03 1.58 17.19
C MET A 199 -1.05 0.97 16.19
N GLY A 200 -1.53 0.35 15.13
CA GLY A 200 -0.73 -0.37 14.15
C GLY A 200 -0.36 0.44 12.89
N THR A 201 -0.73 1.71 12.83
CA THR A 201 -0.47 2.59 11.68
C THR A 201 0.12 3.93 12.13
N PRO A 202 0.65 4.77 11.23
CA PRO A 202 1.11 6.12 11.57
C PRO A 202 0.05 7.05 12.17
N LEU A 203 -1.25 6.71 12.05
CA LEU A 203 -2.34 7.39 12.73
C LEU A 203 -2.11 7.49 14.25
N ARG A 204 -1.43 6.49 14.84
CA ARG A 204 -1.04 6.49 16.26
C ARG A 204 -0.34 7.78 16.66
N SER A 205 0.64 8.23 15.92
CA SER A 205 1.38 9.46 16.23
C SER A 205 0.50 10.70 16.25
N GLU A 206 -0.49 10.79 15.37
CA GLU A 206 -1.45 11.89 15.37
C GLU A 206 -2.41 11.83 16.58
N ILE A 207 -2.78 10.63 17.04
CA ILE A 207 -3.58 10.45 18.24
C ILE A 207 -2.76 10.85 19.49
N GLU A 208 -1.51 10.37 19.61
CA GLU A 208 -0.61 10.68 20.74
C GLU A 208 -0.32 12.18 20.86
N GLN A 209 -0.26 12.92 19.77
CA GLN A 209 -0.11 14.38 19.78
C GLN A 209 -1.34 15.12 20.34
N ARG A 210 -2.52 14.51 20.28
CA ARG A 210 -3.80 15.10 20.70
C ARG A 210 -4.28 14.60 22.06
N TYR A 211 -3.77 13.47 22.52
CA TYR A 211 -4.24 12.80 23.72
C TYR A 211 -3.07 12.35 24.60
N GLN A 212 -3.02 12.84 25.83
CA GLN A 212 -1.96 12.53 26.80
C GLN A 212 -2.36 11.40 27.77
N GLY A 213 -3.55 10.82 27.60
CA GLY A 213 -4.04 9.70 28.40
C GLY A 213 -3.66 8.33 27.86
N ASP A 214 -4.35 7.31 28.34
CA ASP A 214 -4.17 5.93 27.81
C ASP A 214 -4.79 5.81 26.42
N LEU A 215 -3.98 5.44 25.44
CA LEU A 215 -4.47 5.17 24.08
C LEU A 215 -5.58 4.11 24.03
N GLY A 216 -5.65 3.25 25.04
CA GLY A 216 -6.74 2.29 25.22
C GLY A 216 -8.11 2.95 25.28
N ASP A 217 -8.23 4.16 25.83
CA ASP A 217 -9.50 4.89 25.88
C ASP A 217 -9.98 5.25 24.46
N VAL A 218 -9.07 5.74 23.61
CA VAL A 218 -9.37 6.07 22.22
C VAL A 218 -9.74 4.81 21.44
N VAL A 219 -8.97 3.73 21.61
CA VAL A 219 -9.23 2.43 20.98
C VAL A 219 -10.61 1.90 21.39
N ASN A 220 -10.95 1.97 22.67
CA ASN A 220 -12.25 1.50 23.16
C ASN A 220 -13.41 2.34 22.60
N PHE A 221 -13.25 3.65 22.49
CA PHE A 221 -14.26 4.53 21.87
C PHE A 221 -14.48 4.19 20.40
N VAL A 222 -13.40 4.06 19.63
CA VAL A 222 -13.46 3.66 18.21
C VAL A 222 -14.07 2.26 18.08
N SER A 223 -13.68 1.30 18.94
CA SER A 223 -14.23 -0.05 18.95
C SER A 223 -15.74 -0.04 19.17
N ALA A 224 -16.24 0.74 20.12
CA ALA A 224 -17.69 0.84 20.38
C ALA A 224 -18.44 1.44 19.17
N SER A 225 -17.84 2.39 18.45
CA SER A 225 -18.43 2.95 17.22
C SER A 225 -18.47 1.93 16.09
N VAL A 226 -17.37 1.22 15.89
CA VAL A 226 -17.26 0.13 14.90
C VAL A 226 -18.29 -0.97 15.20
N GLU A 227 -18.42 -1.37 16.48
CA GLU A 227 -19.38 -2.39 16.91
C GLU A 227 -20.83 -1.99 16.62
N ARG A 228 -21.20 -0.75 16.86
CA ARG A 228 -22.56 -0.25 16.54
C ARG A 228 -22.89 -0.35 15.05
N ARG A 229 -21.89 -0.24 14.18
CA ARG A 229 -22.10 -0.22 12.74
C ARG A 229 -21.97 -1.61 12.08
N PHE A 230 -20.99 -2.40 12.50
CA PHE A 230 -20.61 -3.65 11.83
C PHE A 230 -20.83 -4.90 12.68
N GLY A 231 -21.24 -4.75 13.95
CA GLY A 231 -21.34 -5.85 14.91
C GLY A 231 -20.04 -6.04 15.71
N SER A 232 -20.09 -6.97 16.70
CA SER A 232 -18.99 -7.22 17.63
C SER A 232 -17.92 -8.17 17.08
N SER A 233 -18.29 -9.06 16.15
CA SER A 233 -17.42 -10.13 15.64
C SER A 233 -17.70 -10.45 14.19
N ASN A 234 -16.69 -11.04 13.51
CA ASN A 234 -16.75 -11.39 12.10
C ASN A 234 -17.18 -10.23 11.21
N LEU A 235 -16.58 -9.08 11.44
CA LEU A 235 -16.92 -7.85 10.74
C LEU A 235 -16.54 -7.96 9.26
N GLU A 236 -17.42 -7.45 8.41
CA GLU A 236 -17.20 -7.30 6.99
C GLU A 236 -17.45 -5.85 6.57
N GLY A 237 -16.58 -5.33 5.70
CA GLY A 237 -16.70 -3.98 5.14
C GLY A 237 -16.08 -3.92 3.75
N LYS A 238 -16.61 -3.05 2.89
CA LYS A 238 -16.03 -2.82 1.57
C LYS A 238 -14.65 -2.17 1.70
N MET A 239 -13.70 -2.62 0.88
CA MET A 239 -12.44 -1.92 0.60
C MET A 239 -12.25 -1.78 -0.90
N SER A 240 -11.69 -0.66 -1.33
CA SER A 240 -11.52 -0.33 -2.74
C SER A 240 -10.17 0.33 -3.00
N ALA A 241 -9.53 -0.10 -4.08
CA ALA A 241 -8.26 0.45 -4.55
C ALA A 241 -8.24 0.53 -6.09
N THR A 242 -7.37 1.37 -6.62
CA THR A 242 -7.09 1.46 -8.05
C THR A 242 -5.72 0.86 -8.33
N PHE A 243 -5.66 -0.06 -9.28
CA PHE A 243 -4.42 -0.51 -9.91
C PHE A 243 -4.11 0.42 -11.08
N VAL A 244 -2.86 0.82 -11.15
CA VAL A 244 -2.32 1.66 -12.23
C VAL A 244 -1.24 0.88 -12.94
N ASN A 245 -1.43 0.67 -14.23
CA ASN A 245 -0.56 -0.14 -15.07
C ASN A 245 -0.15 0.64 -16.32
N LEU A 246 1.14 0.76 -16.55
CA LEU A 246 1.68 1.50 -17.69
C LEU A 246 3.05 0.96 -18.11
N LYS A 247 3.48 1.35 -19.33
CA LYS A 247 4.79 0.99 -19.89
C LYS A 247 5.69 2.22 -20.02
N LYS A 248 6.99 1.95 -19.87
CA LYS A 248 8.04 2.90 -20.25
C LYS A 248 8.15 3.02 -21.75
#